data_da6ae6b9b4a51460979acf83523f3379
#
_entry.id   da6ae6b9b4a51460979acf83523f3379
#
_cell.length_a   1.000
_cell.length_b   1.000
_cell.length_c   1.000
_cell.angle_alpha   90.00
_cell.angle_beta   90.00
_cell.angle_gamma   90.00
#
_symmetry.space_group_name_H-M   'P 1'
#
loop_
_entity.id
_entity.type
_entity.pdbx_description
1 polymer ?
#
loop_
_entity_poly.entity_id
_entity_poly.type
_entity_poly.pdbx_seq_one_letter_code
_entity_poly.pdbx_strand_id
1 'polypeptide(L)'
;IPDAQLERLYNTNLFFCLFYSAGITLDTEELVLVTSRSPRYYVSAAYWDRDSLLWSFPTVVDADPALARRMLDYVFGRQRRNLGVHSRYIDGTVLEPGFELDELMAPVLALERYVGATGDRDCLEDNAIRSGLTDILRTLRTNRHRSIALYETFLQPTDDVRSYPYLTYDNVLVWKALR
;
A
#
# COMPACT_ATOMS: atom_id res chain seq x y z
N ILE A 1 5.84 21.96 17.16
CA ILE A 1 4.58 22.53 16.62
C ILE A 1 4.10 23.57 17.63
N PRO A 2 3.80 24.84 17.23
CA PRO A 2 3.42 25.91 18.18
C PRO A 2 2.04 25.70 18.85
N ASP A 3 1.19 24.83 18.30
CA ASP A 3 -0.15 24.54 18.80
C ASP A 3 -0.19 23.18 19.51
N ALA A 4 -0.52 23.18 20.80
CA ALA A 4 -0.54 21.97 21.63
C ALA A 4 -1.60 20.93 21.18
N GLN A 5 -2.70 21.38 20.57
CA GLN A 5 -3.71 20.44 20.00
C GLN A 5 -3.18 19.76 18.75
N LEU A 6 -2.54 20.50 17.86
CA LEU A 6 -1.93 19.94 16.66
C LEU A 6 -0.76 19.01 17.01
N GLU A 7 0.06 19.38 17.99
CA GLU A 7 1.13 18.52 18.48
C GLU A 7 0.59 17.20 19.05
N ARG A 8 -0.45 17.26 19.87
CA ARG A 8 -1.09 16.07 20.41
C ARG A 8 -1.69 15.20 19.31
N LEU A 9 -2.40 15.82 18.35
CA LEU A 9 -3.01 15.12 17.24
C LEU A 9 -1.95 14.43 16.37
N TYR A 10 -0.87 15.13 16.04
CA TYR A 10 0.25 14.59 15.27
C TYR A 10 0.88 13.38 15.98
N ASN A 11 1.27 13.55 17.25
CA ASN A 11 1.92 12.48 18.01
C ASN A 11 1.00 11.26 18.22
N THR A 12 -0.31 11.47 18.39
CA THR A 12 -1.28 10.39 18.54
C THR A 12 -1.41 9.61 17.23
N ASN A 13 -1.53 10.30 16.09
CA ASN A 13 -1.64 9.63 14.79
C ASN A 13 -0.33 8.93 14.40
N LEU A 14 0.83 9.55 14.65
CA LEU A 14 2.13 8.91 14.47
C LEU A 14 2.24 7.61 15.27
N PHE A 15 1.85 7.63 16.54
CA PHE A 15 1.82 6.43 17.37
C PHE A 15 0.92 5.35 16.78
N PHE A 16 -0.29 5.68 16.34
CA PHE A 16 -1.21 4.70 15.76
C PHE A 16 -0.69 4.16 14.42
N CYS A 17 -0.14 5.00 13.55
CA CYS A 17 0.45 4.55 12.29
C CYS A 17 1.62 3.57 12.51
N LEU A 18 2.47 3.82 13.50
CA LEU A 18 3.61 2.93 13.80
C LEU A 18 3.19 1.69 14.58
N PHE A 19 2.34 1.84 15.59
CA PHE A 19 2.04 0.76 16.52
C PHE A 19 0.99 -0.23 15.97
N TYR A 20 -0.03 0.27 15.25
CA TYR A 20 -1.13 -0.61 14.82
C TYR A 20 -0.95 -1.21 13.43
N SER A 21 -0.19 -0.59 12.53
CA SER A 21 -0.09 -1.02 11.13
C SER A 21 1.04 -2.01 10.85
N ALA A 22 1.98 -2.20 11.75
CA ALA A 22 3.11 -3.10 11.58
C ALA A 22 3.35 -3.96 12.83
N GLY A 23 3.87 -5.16 12.63
CA GLY A 23 4.21 -6.07 13.71
C GLY A 23 5.24 -7.10 13.30
N ILE A 24 5.71 -7.88 14.27
CA ILE A 24 6.60 -9.02 14.04
C ILE A 24 5.80 -10.27 14.34
N THR A 25 5.84 -11.26 13.44
CA THR A 25 5.21 -12.57 13.65
C THR A 25 5.95 -13.33 14.73
N LEU A 26 5.22 -14.12 15.52
CA LEU A 26 5.83 -14.88 16.63
C LEU A 26 6.55 -16.15 16.17
N ASP A 27 6.19 -16.66 14.99
CA ASP A 27 6.70 -17.92 14.44
C ASP A 27 7.91 -17.74 13.52
N THR A 28 7.90 -16.70 12.69
CA THR A 28 8.98 -16.47 11.70
C THR A 28 9.85 -15.25 12.03
N GLU A 29 9.46 -14.44 13.03
CA GLU A 29 10.10 -13.17 13.39
C GLU A 29 10.21 -12.18 12.22
N GLU A 30 9.34 -12.34 11.22
CA GLU A 30 9.28 -11.46 10.06
C GLU A 30 8.41 -10.23 10.32
N LEU A 31 8.81 -9.09 9.75
CA LEU A 31 7.92 -7.91 9.69
C LEU A 31 6.72 -8.24 8.81
N VAL A 32 5.54 -7.93 9.32
CA VAL A 32 4.29 -8.00 8.57
C VAL A 32 3.51 -6.71 8.73
N LEU A 33 2.73 -6.37 7.71
CA LEU A 33 1.82 -5.25 7.75
C LEU A 33 0.39 -5.76 7.94
N VAL A 34 -0.40 -4.98 8.64
CA VAL A 34 -1.81 -5.25 8.89
C VAL A 34 -2.58 -3.94 8.90
N THR A 35 -3.88 -3.99 8.66
CA THR A 35 -4.74 -2.81 8.76
C THR A 35 -4.83 -2.32 10.20
N SER A 36 -4.87 -3.24 11.16
CA SER A 36 -4.85 -2.91 12.59
C SER A 36 -4.37 -4.10 13.43
N ARG A 37 -3.53 -3.82 14.42
CA ARG A 37 -3.16 -4.81 15.46
C ARG A 37 -4.16 -4.86 16.62
N SER A 38 -5.23 -4.09 16.55
CA SER A 38 -6.25 -4.08 17.61
C SER A 38 -7.08 -5.37 17.59
N PRO A 39 -7.19 -6.09 18.70
CA PRO A 39 -8.01 -7.30 18.78
C PRO A 39 -9.51 -7.02 18.69
N ARG A 40 -9.91 -5.75 18.73
CA ARG A 40 -11.30 -5.32 18.61
C ARG A 40 -11.70 -4.95 17.19
N TYR A 41 -10.74 -4.83 16.29
CA TYR A 41 -11.01 -4.53 14.89
C TYR A 41 -11.19 -5.84 14.12
N TYR A 42 -12.33 -6.01 13.45
CA TYR A 42 -12.75 -7.28 12.85
C TYR A 42 -11.82 -7.81 11.75
N VAL A 43 -11.07 -6.92 11.09
CA VAL A 43 -10.11 -7.26 10.04
C VAL A 43 -8.65 -7.18 10.50
N SER A 44 -8.38 -7.26 11.79
CA SER A 44 -7.06 -6.96 12.38
C SER A 44 -5.88 -7.73 11.78
N ALA A 45 -6.07 -8.96 11.31
CA ALA A 45 -5.04 -9.78 10.65
C ALA A 45 -5.02 -9.64 9.12
N ALA A 46 -5.84 -8.76 8.55
CA ALA A 46 -5.91 -8.51 7.12
C ALA A 46 -4.98 -7.38 6.70
N TYR A 47 -4.60 -7.40 5.44
CA TYR A 47 -3.71 -6.45 4.81
C TYR A 47 -4.35 -5.81 3.59
N TRP A 48 -4.27 -4.48 3.51
CA TRP A 48 -4.60 -3.65 2.36
C TRP A 48 -3.41 -2.77 1.99
N ASP A 49 -3.03 -2.71 0.72
CA ASP A 49 -1.98 -1.78 0.24
C ASP A 49 -2.39 -0.32 0.45
N ARG A 50 -3.66 0.02 0.24
CA ARG A 50 -4.20 1.37 0.48
C ARG A 50 -3.95 1.84 1.90
N ASP A 51 -4.38 1.06 2.89
CA ASP A 51 -4.26 1.42 4.32
C ASP A 51 -2.80 1.53 4.74
N SER A 52 -2.00 0.56 4.36
CA SER A 52 -0.59 0.51 4.74
C SER A 52 0.25 1.54 4.01
N LEU A 53 0.05 1.70 2.68
CA LEU A 53 0.99 2.42 1.83
C LEU A 53 0.53 3.84 1.45
N LEU A 54 -0.78 4.08 1.29
CA LEU A 54 -1.27 5.43 1.01
C LEU A 54 -1.52 6.23 2.29
N TRP A 55 -1.94 5.57 3.39
CA TRP A 55 -2.34 6.26 4.61
C TRP A 55 -1.28 6.24 5.71
N SER A 56 -0.70 5.08 6.04
CA SER A 56 0.26 4.94 7.13
C SER A 56 1.70 5.21 6.71
N PHE A 57 2.12 4.71 5.56
CA PHE A 57 3.50 4.76 5.09
C PHE A 57 4.11 6.17 5.00
N PRO A 58 3.38 7.23 4.58
CA PRO A 58 3.94 8.59 4.57
C PRO A 58 4.51 9.02 5.92
N THR A 59 3.81 8.70 7.00
CA THR A 59 4.26 9.00 8.36
C THR A 59 5.46 8.14 8.76
N VAL A 60 5.48 6.87 8.33
CA VAL A 60 6.59 5.96 8.63
C VAL A 60 7.87 6.40 7.93
N VAL A 61 7.80 6.81 6.67
CA VAL A 61 8.98 7.32 5.93
C VAL A 61 9.61 8.51 6.64
N ASP A 62 8.78 9.42 7.15
CA ASP A 62 9.28 10.62 7.84
C ASP A 62 9.88 10.30 9.22
N ALA A 63 9.35 9.28 9.92
CA ALA A 63 9.75 8.92 11.28
C ALA A 63 10.87 7.87 11.34
N ASP A 64 10.82 6.85 10.48
CA ASP A 64 11.74 5.72 10.45
C ASP A 64 11.92 5.18 9.01
N PRO A 65 12.83 5.77 8.23
CA PRO A 65 13.10 5.33 6.86
C PRO A 65 13.55 3.85 6.75
N ALA A 66 14.20 3.32 7.78
CA ALA A 66 14.62 1.91 7.80
C ALA A 66 13.41 0.97 7.92
N LEU A 67 12.43 1.32 8.77
CA LEU A 67 11.17 0.61 8.83
C LEU A 67 10.40 0.73 7.51
N ALA A 68 10.36 1.92 6.92
CA ALA A 68 9.71 2.13 5.62
C ALA A 68 10.32 1.24 4.52
N ARG A 69 11.65 1.09 4.49
CA ARG A 69 12.31 0.15 3.57
C ARG A 69 11.85 -1.29 3.79
N ARG A 70 11.80 -1.75 5.02
CA ARG A 70 11.31 -3.10 5.36
C ARG A 70 9.83 -3.30 4.99
N MET A 71 9.01 -2.26 5.08
CA MET A 71 7.62 -2.31 4.60
C MET A 71 7.57 -2.55 3.09
N LEU A 72 8.42 -1.86 2.31
CA LEU A 72 8.52 -2.11 0.85
C LEU A 72 9.01 -3.53 0.55
N ASP A 73 10.01 -4.03 1.29
CA ASP A 73 10.51 -5.39 1.13
C ASP A 73 9.41 -6.44 1.38
N TYR A 74 8.57 -6.22 2.40
CA TYR A 74 7.40 -7.06 2.68
C TYR A 74 6.38 -7.03 1.53
N VAL A 75 6.07 -5.84 1.03
CA VAL A 75 5.07 -5.68 -0.05
C VAL A 75 5.54 -6.32 -1.35
N PHE A 76 6.73 -5.96 -1.81
CA PHE A 76 7.29 -6.49 -3.06
C PHE A 76 7.77 -7.95 -2.96
N GLY A 77 7.99 -8.45 -1.77
CA GLY A 77 8.30 -9.85 -1.49
C GLY A 77 7.05 -10.69 -1.23
N ARG A 78 6.51 -10.60 -0.03
CA ARG A 78 5.42 -11.46 0.47
C ARG A 78 4.10 -11.23 -0.22
N GLN A 79 3.72 -9.95 -0.40
CA GLN A 79 2.42 -9.57 -0.96
C GLN A 79 2.37 -9.56 -2.50
N ARG A 80 3.53 -9.64 -3.16
CA ARG A 80 3.68 -9.49 -4.60
C ARG A 80 2.74 -10.35 -5.44
N ARG A 81 2.51 -11.61 -5.05
CA ARG A 81 1.70 -12.56 -5.85
C ARG A 81 0.26 -12.14 -6.07
N ASN A 82 -0.26 -11.25 -5.23
CA ASN A 82 -1.64 -10.80 -5.22
C ASN A 82 -1.78 -9.27 -5.17
N LEU A 83 -0.83 -8.54 -5.79
CA LEU A 83 -0.90 -7.08 -5.91
C LEU A 83 -2.19 -6.64 -6.62
N GLY A 84 -2.87 -5.64 -6.06
CA GLY A 84 -4.12 -5.11 -6.58
C GLY A 84 -5.35 -5.96 -6.25
N VAL A 85 -5.20 -7.03 -5.44
CA VAL A 85 -6.34 -7.77 -4.87
C VAL A 85 -6.81 -7.04 -3.62
N HIS A 86 -8.14 -6.91 -3.47
CA HIS A 86 -8.82 -6.17 -2.42
C HIS A 86 -8.21 -6.39 -1.04
N SER A 87 -8.27 -7.61 -0.50
CA SER A 87 -7.65 -7.89 0.79
C SER A 87 -6.93 -9.23 0.86
N ARG A 88 -5.90 -9.29 1.71
CA ARG A 88 -5.00 -10.44 1.83
C ARG A 88 -4.68 -10.73 3.29
N TYR A 89 -4.29 -11.95 3.57
CA TYR A 89 -3.65 -12.30 4.84
C TYR A 89 -2.19 -11.85 4.88
N ILE A 90 -1.60 -11.88 6.06
CA ILE A 90 -0.20 -11.49 6.29
C ILE A 90 0.81 -12.35 5.50
N ASP A 91 0.43 -13.56 5.08
CA ASP A 91 1.24 -14.42 4.24
C ASP A 91 1.08 -14.15 2.74
N GLY A 92 0.23 -13.18 2.36
CA GLY A 92 -0.07 -12.79 0.99
C GLY A 92 -1.15 -13.65 0.33
N THR A 93 -1.80 -14.60 1.01
CA THR A 93 -2.98 -15.30 0.46
C THR A 93 -4.20 -14.37 0.43
N VAL A 94 -5.08 -14.61 -0.54
CA VAL A 94 -6.30 -13.80 -0.71
C VAL A 94 -7.25 -14.05 0.45
N LEU A 95 -7.71 -12.99 1.10
CA LEU A 95 -8.80 -13.01 2.08
C LEU A 95 -10.13 -12.77 1.36
N GLU A 96 -10.28 -11.64 0.70
CA GLU A 96 -11.45 -11.31 -0.10
C GLU A 96 -11.02 -10.99 -1.53
N PRO A 97 -11.58 -11.67 -2.53
CA PRO A 97 -11.22 -11.44 -3.92
C PRO A 97 -11.83 -10.13 -4.42
N GLY A 98 -11.26 -9.59 -5.46
CA GLY A 98 -11.69 -8.37 -6.12
C GLY A 98 -10.47 -7.56 -6.53
N PHE A 99 -10.58 -6.86 -7.64
CA PHE A 99 -9.52 -5.99 -8.10
C PHE A 99 -9.81 -4.55 -7.71
N GLU A 100 -8.82 -3.91 -7.10
CA GLU A 100 -8.84 -2.48 -6.80
C GLU A 100 -7.64 -1.79 -7.41
N LEU A 101 -7.92 -0.72 -8.12
CA LEU A 101 -6.89 0.00 -8.86
C LEU A 101 -5.98 0.82 -7.93
N ASP A 102 -6.52 1.36 -6.86
CA ASP A 102 -5.74 2.07 -5.85
C ASP A 102 -4.84 1.11 -5.03
N GLU A 103 -5.31 -0.10 -4.71
CA GLU A 103 -4.49 -1.17 -4.14
C GLU A 103 -3.29 -1.51 -5.06
N LEU A 104 -3.52 -1.54 -6.38
CA LEU A 104 -2.46 -1.81 -7.34
C LEU A 104 -1.44 -0.67 -7.43
N MET A 105 -1.88 0.59 -7.28
CA MET A 105 -1.02 1.77 -7.41
C MET A 105 -0.29 2.13 -6.12
N ALA A 106 -0.80 1.74 -4.98
CA ALA A 106 -0.24 2.08 -3.67
C ALA A 106 1.25 1.69 -3.52
N PRO A 107 1.72 0.50 -3.91
CA PRO A 107 3.14 0.15 -3.84
C PRO A 107 4.06 1.05 -4.67
N VAL A 108 3.61 1.49 -5.85
CA VAL A 108 4.39 2.38 -6.72
C VAL A 108 4.54 3.76 -6.09
N LEU A 109 3.43 4.30 -5.56
CA LEU A 109 3.42 5.61 -4.91
C LEU A 109 4.21 5.62 -3.60
N ALA A 110 4.18 4.52 -2.85
CA ALA A 110 5.00 4.36 -1.65
C ALA A 110 6.50 4.31 -2.00
N LEU A 111 6.86 3.57 -3.04
CA LEU A 111 8.24 3.49 -3.51
C LEU A 111 8.76 4.86 -3.99
N GLU A 112 7.96 5.60 -4.78
CA GLU A 112 8.28 6.96 -5.21
C GLU A 112 8.52 7.89 -4.02
N ARG A 113 7.64 7.83 -3.02
CA ARG A 113 7.77 8.63 -1.79
C ARG A 113 9.03 8.26 -1.01
N TYR A 114 9.33 6.97 -0.86
CA TYR A 114 10.53 6.50 -0.16
C TYR A 114 11.80 7.00 -0.84
N VAL A 115 11.92 6.79 -2.14
CA VAL A 115 13.08 7.25 -2.90
C VAL A 115 13.20 8.78 -2.87
N GLY A 116 12.09 9.50 -2.96
CA GLY A 116 12.07 10.95 -2.88
C GLY A 116 12.50 11.50 -1.52
N ALA A 117 12.13 10.84 -0.44
CA ALA A 117 12.46 11.26 0.92
C ALA A 117 13.90 10.89 1.34
N THR A 118 14.37 9.69 0.94
CA THR A 118 15.64 9.13 1.40
C THR A 118 16.81 9.33 0.42
N GLY A 119 16.50 9.48 -0.88
CA GLY A 119 17.50 9.45 -1.94
C GLY A 119 18.04 8.04 -2.26
N ASP A 120 17.53 6.99 -1.59
CA ASP A 120 17.94 5.58 -1.82
C ASP A 120 17.42 5.09 -3.17
N ARG A 121 18.23 5.31 -4.22
CA ARG A 121 17.94 4.79 -5.56
C ARG A 121 18.39 3.34 -5.76
N ASP A 122 19.27 2.84 -4.92
CA ASP A 122 19.79 1.47 -5.03
C ASP A 122 18.69 0.44 -4.78
N CYS A 123 17.67 0.79 -4.01
CA CYS A 123 16.48 -0.05 -3.84
C CYS A 123 15.79 -0.38 -5.18
N LEU A 124 15.90 0.46 -6.20
CA LEU A 124 15.30 0.21 -7.52
C LEU A 124 16.01 -0.91 -8.30
N GLU A 125 17.22 -1.29 -7.88
CA GLU A 125 17.94 -2.43 -8.45
C GLU A 125 17.58 -3.76 -7.77
N ASP A 126 16.82 -3.71 -6.69
CA ASP A 126 16.33 -4.91 -6.01
C ASP A 126 15.43 -5.74 -6.92
N ASN A 127 15.74 -7.03 -7.04
CA ASN A 127 15.03 -7.95 -7.93
C ASN A 127 13.55 -8.12 -7.57
N ALA A 128 13.19 -8.09 -6.30
CA ALA A 128 11.79 -8.19 -5.85
C ALA A 128 11.01 -6.94 -6.27
N ILE A 129 11.58 -5.75 -6.06
CA ILE A 129 10.98 -4.47 -6.44
C ILE A 129 10.81 -4.40 -7.97
N ARG A 130 11.86 -4.65 -8.74
CA ARG A 130 11.80 -4.64 -10.22
C ARG A 130 10.76 -5.61 -10.78
N SER A 131 10.73 -6.80 -10.23
CA SER A 131 9.77 -7.82 -10.64
C SER A 131 8.34 -7.44 -10.25
N GLY A 132 8.15 -6.88 -9.05
CA GLY A 132 6.85 -6.39 -8.60
C GLY A 132 6.33 -5.23 -9.45
N LEU A 133 7.17 -4.26 -9.78
CA LEU A 133 6.82 -3.19 -10.72
C LEU A 133 6.41 -3.73 -12.09
N THR A 134 7.12 -4.76 -12.58
CA THR A 134 6.76 -5.43 -13.85
C THR A 134 5.39 -6.09 -13.77
N ASP A 135 5.08 -6.76 -12.67
CA ASP A 135 3.78 -7.41 -12.45
C ASP A 135 2.65 -6.36 -12.33
N ILE A 136 2.88 -5.26 -11.62
CA ILE A 136 1.95 -4.13 -11.52
C ILE A 136 1.64 -3.55 -12.91
N LEU A 137 2.67 -3.26 -13.72
CA LEU A 137 2.48 -2.74 -15.07
C LEU A 137 1.75 -3.72 -15.98
N ARG A 138 1.99 -5.01 -15.83
CA ARG A 138 1.26 -6.06 -16.58
C ARG A 138 -0.22 -6.05 -16.19
N THR A 139 -0.53 -6.07 -14.89
CA THR A 139 -1.90 -6.02 -14.38
C THR A 139 -2.61 -4.74 -14.80
N LEU A 140 -1.92 -3.59 -14.70
CA LEU A 140 -2.47 -2.31 -15.13
C LEU A 140 -2.87 -2.33 -16.61
N ARG A 141 -2.04 -2.92 -17.49
CA ARG A 141 -2.34 -3.04 -18.93
C ARG A 141 -3.60 -3.86 -19.21
N THR A 142 -3.87 -4.90 -18.43
CA THR A 142 -5.08 -5.73 -18.62
C THR A 142 -6.36 -5.01 -18.26
N ASN A 143 -6.28 -4.00 -17.37
CA ASN A 143 -7.41 -3.20 -16.93
C ASN A 143 -7.56 -1.86 -17.70
N ARG A 144 -6.75 -1.65 -18.73
CA ARG A 144 -6.80 -0.44 -19.54
C ARG A 144 -7.95 -0.50 -20.55
N HIS A 145 -8.73 0.56 -20.65
CA HIS A 145 -9.72 0.72 -21.71
C HIS A 145 -9.06 0.68 -23.12
N ARG A 146 -9.74 0.08 -24.10
CA ARG A 146 -9.16 -0.17 -25.42
C ARG A 146 -8.80 1.08 -26.22
N SER A 147 -9.58 2.15 -26.10
CA SER A 147 -9.48 3.36 -26.94
C SER A 147 -9.19 4.66 -26.18
N ILE A 148 -9.31 4.69 -24.86
CA ILE A 148 -9.03 5.86 -24.04
C ILE A 148 -8.00 5.52 -22.96
N ALA A 149 -7.30 6.52 -22.45
CA ALA A 149 -6.26 6.33 -21.42
C ALA A 149 -6.89 6.31 -20.01
N LEU A 150 -7.88 5.41 -19.81
CA LEU A 150 -8.49 5.15 -18.51
C LEU A 150 -8.36 3.68 -18.15
N TYR A 151 -8.36 3.41 -16.86
CA TYR A 151 -8.18 2.09 -16.27
C TYR A 151 -9.37 1.74 -15.40
N GLU A 152 -9.84 0.50 -15.54
CA GLU A 152 -10.99 -0.02 -14.78
C GLU A 152 -10.57 -0.49 -13.40
N THR A 153 -11.50 -0.35 -12.44
CA THR A 153 -11.47 -1.05 -11.17
C THR A 153 -12.71 -1.93 -11.01
N PHE A 154 -12.68 -2.96 -10.19
CA PHE A 154 -13.85 -3.76 -9.87
C PHE A 154 -14.50 -3.31 -8.56
N LEU A 155 -13.69 -3.05 -7.54
CA LEU A 155 -14.14 -2.42 -6.30
C LEU A 155 -13.68 -0.96 -6.28
N GLN A 156 -14.31 -0.16 -5.44
CA GLN A 156 -13.96 1.24 -5.20
C GLN A 156 -13.32 1.39 -3.81
N PRO A 157 -12.61 2.52 -3.53
CA PRO A 157 -11.89 2.70 -2.26
C PRO A 157 -12.73 2.68 -0.98
N THR A 158 -14.04 2.45 -1.06
CA THR A 158 -14.95 2.22 0.05
C THR A 158 -15.28 0.74 0.26
N ASP A 159 -14.52 -0.16 -0.38
CA ASP A 159 -14.69 -1.62 -0.33
C ASP A 159 -15.99 -2.12 -0.99
N ASP A 160 -16.69 -1.27 -1.71
CA ASP A 160 -17.94 -1.62 -2.41
C ASP A 160 -17.70 -1.91 -3.90
N VAL A 161 -18.60 -2.69 -4.49
CA VAL A 161 -18.65 -2.86 -5.94
C VAL A 161 -18.92 -1.50 -6.61
N ARG A 162 -18.10 -1.16 -7.58
CA ARG A 162 -18.21 0.10 -8.33
C ARG A 162 -19.57 0.28 -9.00
N SER A 163 -20.06 1.52 -9.02
CA SER A 163 -21.20 1.91 -9.87
C SER A 163 -20.77 2.23 -11.30
N TYR A 164 -19.56 2.76 -11.46
CA TYR A 164 -18.96 3.12 -12.76
C TYR A 164 -17.56 2.51 -12.87
N PRO A 165 -17.17 1.98 -14.06
CA PRO A 165 -15.91 1.25 -14.22
C PRO A 165 -14.66 2.12 -14.06
N TYR A 166 -14.75 3.43 -14.32
CA TYR A 166 -13.62 4.36 -14.32
C TYR A 166 -13.81 5.41 -13.23
N LEU A 167 -13.15 5.23 -12.09
CA LEU A 167 -13.15 6.19 -11.00
C LEU A 167 -12.09 7.26 -11.23
N THR A 168 -12.47 8.52 -11.03
CA THR A 168 -11.54 9.66 -11.16
C THR A 168 -10.39 9.55 -10.18
N TYR A 169 -10.66 9.24 -8.92
CA TYR A 169 -9.65 9.06 -7.88
C TYR A 169 -8.58 8.06 -8.30
N ASP A 170 -8.98 6.85 -8.67
CA ASP A 170 -8.07 5.77 -9.05
C ASP A 170 -7.23 6.12 -10.29
N ASN A 171 -7.88 6.75 -11.29
CA ASN A 171 -7.17 7.14 -12.51
C ASN A 171 -6.18 8.31 -12.27
N VAL A 172 -6.42 9.16 -11.27
CA VAL A 172 -5.42 10.15 -10.81
C VAL A 172 -4.23 9.47 -10.15
N LEU A 173 -4.44 8.41 -9.34
CA LEU A 173 -3.34 7.63 -8.78
C LEU A 173 -2.50 6.95 -9.88
N VAL A 174 -3.15 6.36 -10.90
CA VAL A 174 -2.45 5.80 -12.07
C VAL A 174 -1.63 6.87 -12.78
N TRP A 175 -2.23 8.02 -13.05
CA TRP A 175 -1.52 9.13 -13.69
C TRP A 175 -0.30 9.58 -12.87
N LYS A 176 -0.43 9.68 -11.55
CA LYS A 176 0.68 10.03 -10.65
C LYS A 176 1.77 8.94 -10.66
N ALA A 177 1.39 7.67 -10.63
CA ALA A 177 2.33 6.54 -10.61
C ALA A 177 3.10 6.34 -11.92
N LEU A 178 2.58 6.80 -13.06
CA LEU A 178 3.21 6.67 -14.38
C LEU A 178 4.06 7.89 -14.78
N ARG A 179 4.17 8.91 -13.95
CA ARG A 179 5.01 10.11 -14.17
C ARG A 179 6.38 10.00 -13.56
#